data_9385d615a2743c5014a8c6a129f431d6
#
_entry.id   9385d615a2743c5014a8c6a129f431d6
#
_cell.length_a   1.000
_cell.length_b   1.000
_cell.length_c   1.000
_cell.angle_alpha   90.00
_cell.angle_beta   90.00
_cell.angle_gamma   90.00
#
_symmetry.space_group_name_H-M   'P 1'
#
loop_
_entity.id
_entity.type
_entity.pdbx_description
1 polymer ?
#
loop_
_entity_poly.entity_id
_entity_poly.type
_entity_poly.pdbx_seq_one_letter_code
_entity_poly.pdbx_strand_id
1 'polypeptide(L)'
;MAKARTRQELRQFAEDFAALIADGHTFGQKIAPNSGKVSARSVYARKHKLSKESVSNLIGRSRAEGFAGIWEKALKQQIRNERTPLRFKPVNAEAARRRVVIMTSAQDETPLHEPFWQNLKAYARHRRAELYLGGFTYQKGLFEDHSVQTGKYVPEIMEHLRPVETRLAPRLIWAGQANILPTSSRPLAGWQSHGGGSWVVLPHAKIALESVSRMPGQPPKVAVSTGVCTLPNYVKRNAGMKAEWHHTFGFAIAEIEADGEFWVRTVSAEESGAFQDLDIRVADGKVTEGCHVEAITWGDIHVESLDADMARLSWAIGPDGAKLRGSSMVDVLEPRYQFFHDLINFSARSHHTIHDPVYMTETHAQKQDRVADELAAAAGFLNASWRAGCDSVVVDSNHNQHFCRWLRSSEGRTDPANADFWHQVNARWHQAARAGDIEFSPFAWALAEAGANKFVFVRAGDSFTICDDAAAIECGLHGHAGPNGSRGSARSLARIAPRVNAGHTHSPAIDEGCYIAGANCDLRPRFVNGPSSWAHADIVTMPSGKRQIVFKNSKGWRGR
;
A
#
# COMPACT_ATOMS: atom_id res chain seq x y z
N MET A 1 -54.68 21.75 -3.84
CA MET A 1 -54.10 21.99 -2.51
C MET A 1 -54.34 20.77 -1.63
N ALA A 2 -53.33 20.11 -1.12
CA ALA A 2 -53.50 18.97 -0.20
C ALA A 2 -54.09 19.48 1.11
N LYS A 3 -55.25 18.88 1.51
CA LYS A 3 -55.99 19.23 2.73
C LYS A 3 -55.05 19.20 3.96
N ALA A 4 -55.02 20.27 4.73
CA ALA A 4 -54.19 20.34 5.94
C ALA A 4 -54.63 19.23 6.91
N ARG A 5 -53.72 18.34 7.30
CA ARG A 5 -54.02 17.28 8.26
C ARG A 5 -54.24 17.84 9.66
N THR A 6 -55.21 17.28 10.36
CA THR A 6 -55.55 17.65 11.73
C THR A 6 -54.47 17.24 12.72
N ARG A 7 -54.48 17.84 13.90
CA ARG A 7 -53.56 17.46 15.01
C ARG A 7 -53.71 15.98 15.41
N GLN A 8 -54.94 15.45 15.35
CA GLN A 8 -55.22 14.06 15.63
C GLN A 8 -54.60 13.11 14.56
N GLU A 9 -54.67 13.47 13.28
CA GLU A 9 -54.03 12.71 12.20
C GLU A 9 -52.49 12.71 12.31
N LEU A 10 -51.91 13.82 12.76
CA LEU A 10 -50.46 13.91 13.00
C LEU A 10 -50.00 13.08 14.21
N ARG A 11 -50.85 12.99 15.23
CA ARG A 11 -50.58 12.10 16.37
C ARG A 11 -50.69 10.63 15.95
N GLN A 12 -51.73 10.24 15.21
CA GLN A 12 -51.89 8.90 14.69
C GLN A 12 -50.70 8.50 13.78
N PHE A 13 -50.26 9.44 12.94
CA PHE A 13 -49.02 9.24 12.16
C PHE A 13 -47.81 8.93 13.07
N ALA A 14 -47.65 9.69 14.15
CA ALA A 14 -46.53 9.47 15.08
C ALA A 14 -46.58 8.10 15.76
N GLU A 15 -47.76 7.63 16.13
CA GLU A 15 -48.00 6.33 16.74
C GLU A 15 -47.72 5.17 15.74
N ASP A 16 -48.25 5.28 14.52
CA ASP A 16 -48.01 4.31 13.43
C ASP A 16 -46.54 4.24 13.04
N PHE A 17 -45.86 5.41 13.02
CA PHE A 17 -44.46 5.48 12.69
C PHE A 17 -43.57 4.89 13.81
N ALA A 18 -43.95 5.09 15.07
CA ALA A 18 -43.30 4.47 16.22
C ALA A 18 -43.45 2.95 16.22
N ALA A 19 -44.62 2.43 15.81
CA ALA A 19 -44.85 0.98 15.67
C ALA A 19 -43.89 0.37 14.63
N LEU A 20 -43.70 1.01 13.47
CA LEU A 20 -42.75 0.54 12.46
C LEU A 20 -41.31 0.53 12.98
N ILE A 21 -40.93 1.50 13.82
CA ILE A 21 -39.62 1.52 14.46
C ILE A 21 -39.50 0.35 15.46
N ALA A 22 -40.54 0.11 16.25
CA ALA A 22 -40.58 -0.99 17.19
C ALA A 22 -40.48 -2.37 16.50
N ASP A 23 -41.04 -2.48 15.29
CA ASP A 23 -40.95 -3.68 14.43
C ASP A 23 -39.57 -3.83 13.74
N GLY A 24 -38.59 -3.04 14.10
CA GLY A 24 -37.20 -3.16 13.61
C GLY A 24 -36.88 -2.36 12.34
N HIS A 25 -37.83 -1.53 11.82
CA HIS A 25 -37.56 -0.67 10.69
C HIS A 25 -36.71 0.57 11.10
N THR A 26 -35.70 0.90 10.32
CA THR A 26 -34.82 2.04 10.64
C THR A 26 -35.54 3.38 10.48
N PHE A 27 -35.21 4.40 11.26
CA PHE A 27 -35.87 5.72 11.22
C PHE A 27 -35.78 6.49 9.88
N GLY A 28 -35.01 6.03 8.92
CA GLY A 28 -34.88 6.68 7.60
C GLY A 28 -33.51 7.26 7.35
N GLN A 29 -32.52 6.77 8.03
CA GLN A 29 -31.11 6.99 7.67
C GLN A 29 -30.81 6.30 6.34
N LYS A 30 -29.70 6.71 5.72
CA LYS A 30 -29.19 6.08 4.50
C LYS A 30 -28.90 4.61 4.81
N ILE A 31 -29.75 3.73 4.31
CA ILE A 31 -29.59 2.29 4.46
C ILE A 31 -28.73 1.83 3.29
N ALA A 32 -27.71 1.05 3.60
CA ALA A 32 -26.90 0.41 2.58
C ALA A 32 -27.78 -0.56 1.74
N PRO A 33 -27.62 -0.61 0.42
CA PRO A 33 -28.53 -1.32 -0.48
C PRO A 33 -28.75 -2.81 -0.14
N ASN A 34 -27.76 -3.47 0.45
CA ASN A 34 -27.77 -4.92 0.71
C ASN A 34 -28.01 -5.29 2.18
N SER A 35 -28.38 -4.34 3.04
CA SER A 35 -28.57 -4.60 4.48
C SER A 35 -29.81 -5.45 4.83
N GLY A 36 -30.70 -5.70 3.87
CA GLY A 36 -31.99 -6.34 4.12
C GLY A 36 -32.97 -5.49 4.94
N LYS A 37 -32.51 -4.36 5.53
CA LYS A 37 -33.31 -3.47 6.35
C LYS A 37 -34.07 -2.46 5.50
N VAL A 38 -35.31 -2.21 5.83
CA VAL A 38 -36.17 -1.24 5.15
C VAL A 38 -36.47 -0.10 6.10
N SER A 39 -36.40 1.15 5.63
CA SER A 39 -36.70 2.30 6.49
C SER A 39 -38.18 2.39 6.80
N ALA A 40 -38.54 2.72 8.03
CA ALA A 40 -39.90 3.03 8.46
C ALA A 40 -40.58 4.06 7.54
N ARG A 41 -39.79 5.07 7.04
CA ARG A 41 -40.27 6.04 6.05
C ARG A 41 -40.71 5.37 4.75
N SER A 42 -39.95 4.42 4.23
CA SER A 42 -40.26 3.72 2.99
C SER A 42 -41.43 2.77 3.17
N VAL A 43 -41.53 2.09 4.32
CA VAL A 43 -42.65 1.20 4.64
C VAL A 43 -43.94 1.99 4.80
N TYR A 44 -43.90 3.10 5.56
CA TYR A 44 -45.05 3.99 5.74
C TYR A 44 -45.52 4.58 4.40
N ALA A 45 -44.59 5.09 3.60
CA ALA A 45 -44.88 5.63 2.27
C ALA A 45 -45.61 4.61 1.38
N ARG A 46 -45.16 3.36 1.35
CA ARG A 46 -45.78 2.28 0.58
C ARG A 46 -47.15 1.91 1.12
N LYS A 47 -47.27 1.72 2.44
CA LYS A 47 -48.53 1.35 3.11
C LYS A 47 -49.64 2.37 2.87
N HIS A 48 -49.29 3.66 2.86
CA HIS A 48 -50.26 4.74 2.72
C HIS A 48 -50.29 5.41 1.32
N LYS A 49 -49.61 4.81 0.34
CA LYS A 49 -49.52 5.32 -1.06
C LYS A 49 -49.03 6.77 -1.13
N LEU A 50 -48.05 7.11 -0.30
CA LEU A 50 -47.46 8.47 -0.23
C LEU A 50 -46.05 8.46 -0.84
N SER A 51 -45.59 9.67 -1.25
CA SER A 51 -44.16 9.85 -1.57
C SER A 51 -43.30 9.86 -0.29
N LYS A 52 -42.03 9.53 -0.41
CA LYS A 52 -41.09 9.65 0.73
C LYS A 52 -40.95 11.07 1.24
N GLU A 53 -41.10 12.03 0.36
CA GLU A 53 -41.09 13.46 0.69
C GLU A 53 -42.34 13.84 1.50
N SER A 54 -43.52 13.36 1.12
CA SER A 54 -44.75 13.53 1.90
C SER A 54 -44.63 12.97 3.31
N VAL A 55 -43.98 11.81 3.49
CA VAL A 55 -43.69 11.22 4.82
C VAL A 55 -42.70 12.11 5.58
N SER A 56 -41.68 12.67 4.92
CA SER A 56 -40.75 13.61 5.54
C SER A 56 -41.43 14.86 6.07
N ASN A 57 -42.38 15.39 5.28
CA ASN A 57 -43.21 16.54 5.69
C ASN A 57 -44.12 16.20 6.88
N LEU A 58 -44.68 14.98 6.93
CA LEU A 58 -45.45 14.50 8.10
C LEU A 58 -44.59 14.39 9.35
N ILE A 59 -43.34 13.89 9.24
CA ILE A 59 -42.39 13.85 10.36
C ILE A 59 -42.13 15.28 10.86
N GLY A 60 -41.84 16.24 9.96
CA GLY A 60 -41.60 17.64 10.31
C GLY A 60 -42.79 18.29 11.02
N ARG A 61 -43.99 18.12 10.47
CA ARG A 61 -45.24 18.68 11.04
C ARG A 61 -45.59 18.04 12.37
N SER A 62 -45.49 16.73 12.48
CA SER A 62 -45.73 16.00 13.74
C SER A 62 -44.75 16.42 14.83
N ARG A 63 -43.48 16.70 14.46
CA ARG A 63 -42.48 17.27 15.38
C ARG A 63 -42.87 18.68 15.86
N ALA A 64 -43.33 19.55 14.95
CA ALA A 64 -43.77 20.89 15.27
C ALA A 64 -44.97 20.90 16.23
N GLU A 65 -45.83 19.88 16.15
CA GLU A 65 -46.98 19.71 17.06
C GLU A 65 -46.60 18.98 18.38
N GLY A 66 -45.34 18.73 18.64
CA GLY A 66 -44.86 18.14 19.89
C GLY A 66 -44.94 16.60 19.98
N PHE A 67 -45.27 15.89 18.88
CA PHE A 67 -45.44 14.44 18.88
C PHE A 67 -44.13 13.66 18.62
N ALA A 68 -43.00 14.34 18.49
CA ALA A 68 -41.69 13.69 18.25
C ALA A 68 -41.33 12.66 19.33
N GLY A 69 -41.64 12.92 20.58
CA GLY A 69 -41.35 12.03 21.69
C GLY A 69 -41.95 10.62 21.58
N ILE A 70 -43.00 10.43 20.76
CA ILE A 70 -43.66 9.12 20.56
C ILE A 70 -42.72 8.18 19.81
N TRP A 71 -42.16 8.57 18.65
CA TRP A 71 -41.22 7.71 17.90
C TRP A 71 -39.79 7.79 18.44
N GLU A 72 -39.39 8.90 19.07
CA GLU A 72 -38.09 9.00 19.72
C GLU A 72 -37.98 8.02 20.90
N LYS A 73 -39.08 7.80 21.63
CA LYS A 73 -39.14 6.76 22.65
C LYS A 73 -38.99 5.36 22.07
N ALA A 74 -39.68 5.06 20.96
CA ALA A 74 -39.55 3.79 20.25
C ALA A 74 -38.12 3.61 19.69
N LEU A 75 -37.54 4.65 19.13
CA LEU A 75 -36.16 4.65 18.64
C LEU A 75 -35.14 4.41 19.75
N LYS A 76 -35.30 5.08 20.90
CA LYS A 76 -34.46 4.84 22.09
C LYS A 76 -34.59 3.40 22.59
N GLN A 77 -35.80 2.85 22.58
CA GLN A 77 -36.04 1.48 22.98
C GLN A 77 -35.45 0.48 21.98
N GLN A 78 -35.60 0.73 20.67
CA GLN A 78 -34.95 -0.08 19.62
C GLN A 78 -33.43 -0.07 19.79
N ILE A 79 -32.84 1.10 19.94
CA ILE A 79 -31.41 1.27 20.21
C ILE A 79 -30.99 0.54 21.51
N ARG A 80 -31.84 0.54 22.53
CA ARG A 80 -31.57 -0.16 23.81
C ARG A 80 -31.69 -1.68 23.69
N ASN A 81 -32.62 -2.18 22.89
CA ASN A 81 -32.82 -3.62 22.66
C ASN A 81 -31.74 -4.22 21.73
N GLU A 82 -31.18 -3.39 20.81
CA GLU A 82 -30.02 -3.77 19.98
C GLU A 82 -28.70 -3.72 20.76
N ARG A 83 -28.74 -3.22 22.01
CA ARG A 83 -27.58 -3.01 22.87
C ARG A 83 -27.42 -4.09 23.93
N THR A 84 -26.74 -5.16 23.59
CA THR A 84 -25.79 -5.76 24.54
C THR A 84 -24.40 -5.28 24.10
N PRO A 85 -23.85 -4.21 24.68
CA PRO A 85 -22.55 -3.71 24.24
C PRO A 85 -21.47 -4.70 24.69
N LEU A 86 -20.80 -5.32 23.72
CA LEU A 86 -19.51 -5.94 23.96
C LEU A 86 -18.52 -4.82 24.28
N ARG A 87 -18.12 -4.70 25.54
CA ARG A 87 -17.09 -3.73 25.94
C ARG A 87 -15.71 -4.34 25.72
N PHE A 88 -14.89 -3.64 24.96
CA PHE A 88 -13.52 -4.00 24.71
C PHE A 88 -12.62 -3.16 25.61
N LYS A 89 -11.65 -3.81 26.25
CA LYS A 89 -10.60 -3.09 26.99
C LYS A 89 -9.40 -2.93 26.04
N PRO A 90 -8.73 -1.77 26.05
CA PRO A 90 -7.43 -1.64 25.41
C PRO A 90 -6.50 -2.74 25.91
N VAL A 91 -5.89 -3.47 25.00
CA VAL A 91 -4.92 -4.51 25.34
C VAL A 91 -3.55 -4.01 25.00
N ASN A 92 -2.70 -3.80 26.00
CA ASN A 92 -1.27 -3.69 25.82
C ASN A 92 -0.73 -5.12 25.67
N ALA A 93 -0.53 -5.55 24.45
CA ALA A 93 -0.01 -6.87 24.17
C ALA A 93 1.53 -6.84 24.20
N GLU A 94 2.12 -6.46 25.32
CA GLU A 94 3.54 -6.66 25.60
C GLU A 94 3.78 -8.10 26.05
N ALA A 95 3.60 -9.05 25.15
CA ALA A 95 4.08 -10.38 25.40
C ALA A 95 5.41 -10.56 24.65
N ALA A 96 6.48 -10.84 25.38
CA ALA A 96 7.78 -11.27 24.86
C ALA A 96 7.67 -12.66 24.19
N ARG A 97 6.81 -12.80 23.18
CA ARG A 97 6.61 -14.02 22.41
C ARG A 97 6.43 -13.68 20.93
N ARG A 98 6.89 -14.56 20.09
CA ARG A 98 6.60 -14.50 18.66
C ARG A 98 5.08 -14.64 18.42
N ARG A 99 4.52 -13.81 17.57
CA ARG A 99 3.09 -13.86 17.21
C ARG A 99 2.86 -13.35 15.79
N VAL A 100 1.79 -13.84 15.20
CA VAL A 100 1.30 -13.36 13.91
C VAL A 100 -0.10 -12.80 14.11
N VAL A 101 -0.34 -11.60 13.60
CA VAL A 101 -1.64 -10.94 13.68
C VAL A 101 -2.11 -10.60 12.27
N ILE A 102 -3.27 -11.10 11.90
CA ILE A 102 -3.95 -10.77 10.65
C ILE A 102 -5.04 -9.74 10.96
N MET A 103 -4.98 -8.60 10.28
CA MET A 103 -5.87 -7.47 10.50
C MET A 103 -6.67 -7.17 9.24
N THR A 104 -8.00 -7.18 9.33
CA THR A 104 -8.88 -6.80 8.23
C THR A 104 -9.99 -5.88 8.74
N SER A 105 -10.88 -5.48 7.86
CA SER A 105 -12.01 -4.64 8.23
C SER A 105 -13.35 -5.21 7.77
N ALA A 106 -14.43 -4.69 8.34
CA ALA A 106 -15.78 -5.04 7.96
C ALA A 106 -16.66 -3.78 7.94
N GLN A 107 -17.45 -3.60 6.89
CA GLN A 107 -18.49 -2.59 6.88
C GLN A 107 -19.72 -3.10 7.66
N ASP A 108 -20.33 -2.23 8.47
CA ASP A 108 -21.54 -2.57 9.20
C ASP A 108 -22.71 -2.91 8.27
N GLU A 109 -23.64 -3.73 8.75
CA GLU A 109 -24.85 -4.15 8.03
C GLU A 109 -24.57 -4.74 6.64
N THR A 110 -23.43 -5.40 6.47
CA THR A 110 -22.95 -5.91 5.18
C THR A 110 -22.55 -7.38 5.30
N PRO A 111 -22.95 -8.25 4.35
CA PRO A 111 -22.55 -9.66 4.36
C PRO A 111 -21.06 -9.82 4.04
N LEU A 112 -20.50 -10.94 4.50
CA LEU A 112 -19.15 -11.36 4.18
C LEU A 112 -19.01 -11.71 2.70
N HIS A 113 -17.81 -11.53 2.16
CA HIS A 113 -17.37 -12.23 0.96
C HIS A 113 -16.92 -13.63 1.41
N GLU A 114 -17.84 -14.57 1.37
CA GLU A 114 -17.67 -15.89 2.01
C GLU A 114 -16.43 -16.65 1.52
N PRO A 115 -16.12 -16.74 0.20
CA PRO A 115 -14.91 -17.42 -0.24
C PRO A 115 -13.63 -16.82 0.34
N PHE A 116 -13.53 -15.49 0.37
CA PHE A 116 -12.39 -14.81 0.97
C PHE A 116 -12.29 -15.07 2.48
N TRP A 117 -13.41 -15.01 3.19
CA TRP A 117 -13.45 -15.25 4.63
C TRP A 117 -13.01 -16.69 4.98
N GLN A 118 -13.43 -17.69 4.22
CA GLN A 118 -13.01 -19.08 4.43
C GLN A 118 -11.50 -19.25 4.16
N ASN A 119 -10.98 -18.63 3.09
CA ASN A 119 -9.56 -18.63 2.79
C ASN A 119 -8.76 -17.92 3.90
N LEU A 120 -9.24 -16.77 4.39
CA LEU A 120 -8.60 -16.03 5.46
C LEU A 120 -8.51 -16.86 6.77
N LYS A 121 -9.59 -17.57 7.11
CA LYS A 121 -9.60 -18.50 8.27
C LYS A 121 -8.64 -19.67 8.08
N ALA A 122 -8.57 -20.25 6.88
CA ALA A 122 -7.62 -21.32 6.56
C ALA A 122 -6.16 -20.82 6.73
N TYR A 123 -5.87 -19.64 6.20
CA TYR A 123 -4.57 -19.00 6.32
C TYR A 123 -4.22 -18.66 7.78
N ALA A 124 -5.15 -18.09 8.53
CA ALA A 124 -4.95 -17.78 9.94
C ALA A 124 -4.61 -19.02 10.76
N ARG A 125 -5.31 -20.14 10.52
CA ARG A 125 -4.98 -21.44 11.16
C ARG A 125 -3.57 -21.92 10.79
N HIS A 126 -3.22 -21.87 9.50
CA HIS A 126 -1.90 -22.28 9.00
C HIS A 126 -0.77 -21.46 9.64
N ARG A 127 -0.95 -20.13 9.72
CA ARG A 127 0.02 -19.22 10.33
C ARG A 127 -0.05 -19.16 11.85
N ARG A 128 -1.01 -19.85 12.47
CA ARG A 128 -1.33 -19.72 13.91
C ARG A 128 -1.54 -18.26 14.32
N ALA A 129 -2.22 -17.52 13.45
CA ALA A 129 -2.39 -16.08 13.59
C ALA A 129 -3.65 -15.73 14.41
N GLU A 130 -3.55 -14.63 15.13
CA GLU A 130 -4.69 -13.96 15.75
C GLU A 130 -5.41 -13.13 14.68
N LEU A 131 -6.76 -13.21 14.63
CA LEU A 131 -7.57 -12.40 13.72
C LEU A 131 -8.10 -11.16 14.44
N TYR A 132 -7.82 -9.98 13.89
CA TYR A 132 -8.31 -8.69 14.36
C TYR A 132 -9.15 -8.05 13.27
N LEU A 133 -10.39 -7.67 13.61
CA LEU A 133 -11.27 -6.95 12.72
C LEU A 133 -11.60 -5.58 13.29
N GLY A 134 -11.53 -4.56 12.43
CA GLY A 134 -12.04 -3.23 12.72
C GLY A 134 -13.31 -2.97 11.94
N GLY A 135 -14.28 -2.33 12.57
CA GLY A 135 -15.48 -1.90 11.89
C GLY A 135 -15.31 -0.52 11.26
N PHE A 136 -15.96 -0.29 10.13
CA PHE A 136 -16.16 1.05 9.60
C PHE A 136 -17.61 1.22 9.13
N THR A 137 -18.13 2.44 9.20
CA THR A 137 -19.56 2.71 9.03
C THR A 137 -19.82 4.13 8.55
N TYR A 138 -21.00 4.35 7.96
CA TYR A 138 -21.52 5.69 7.71
C TYR A 138 -22.06 6.40 8.96
N GLN A 139 -22.21 5.67 10.07
CA GLN A 139 -22.74 6.20 11.33
C GLN A 139 -21.60 6.80 12.15
N LYS A 140 -21.67 8.10 12.42
CA LYS A 140 -20.76 8.76 13.34
C LYS A 140 -21.03 8.29 14.77
N GLY A 141 -19.98 8.17 15.58
CA GLY A 141 -20.10 7.87 17.02
C GLY A 141 -20.34 6.41 17.36
N LEU A 142 -20.29 5.47 16.41
CA LEU A 142 -20.56 4.05 16.67
C LEU A 142 -19.59 3.40 17.68
N PHE A 143 -18.37 3.92 17.79
CA PHE A 143 -17.29 3.37 18.62
C PHE A 143 -16.80 4.34 19.72
N GLU A 144 -17.51 5.45 19.94
CA GLU A 144 -17.04 6.50 20.87
C GLU A 144 -16.90 6.01 22.32
N ASP A 145 -17.68 5.02 22.71
CA ASP A 145 -17.65 4.41 24.06
C ASP A 145 -16.92 3.06 24.11
N HIS A 146 -16.08 2.74 23.13
CA HIS A 146 -15.40 1.44 22.98
C HIS A 146 -16.38 0.25 22.96
N SER A 147 -17.60 0.47 22.51
CA SER A 147 -18.61 -0.56 22.38
C SER A 147 -19.01 -0.78 20.92
N VAL A 148 -19.36 -2.02 20.58
CA VAL A 148 -19.95 -2.39 19.29
C VAL A 148 -21.37 -2.85 19.52
N GLN A 149 -22.32 -2.29 18.77
CA GLN A 149 -23.69 -2.75 18.82
C GLN A 149 -23.78 -4.16 18.20
N THR A 150 -24.25 -5.13 18.99
CA THR A 150 -24.60 -6.46 18.49
C THR A 150 -25.68 -6.32 17.42
N GLY A 151 -25.60 -7.14 16.36
CA GLY A 151 -26.52 -7.05 15.22
C GLY A 151 -26.10 -6.09 14.11
N LYS A 152 -25.00 -5.34 14.28
CA LYS A 152 -24.43 -4.52 13.21
C LYS A 152 -23.49 -5.30 12.29
N TYR A 153 -22.94 -6.39 12.79
CA TYR A 153 -22.04 -7.27 12.06
C TYR A 153 -22.57 -8.69 12.07
N VAL A 154 -22.17 -9.48 11.09
CA VAL A 154 -22.51 -10.91 11.05
C VAL A 154 -21.91 -11.64 12.26
N PRO A 155 -22.60 -12.65 12.81
CA PRO A 155 -22.14 -13.35 14.02
C PRO A 155 -20.72 -13.90 13.93
N GLU A 156 -20.34 -14.38 12.75
CA GLU A 156 -19.06 -15.06 12.47
C GLU A 156 -17.83 -14.20 12.74
N ILE A 157 -17.95 -12.89 12.67
CA ILE A 157 -16.81 -11.99 12.90
C ILE A 157 -16.80 -11.36 14.29
N MET A 158 -17.87 -11.54 15.07
CA MET A 158 -18.02 -10.85 16.37
C MET A 158 -16.89 -11.17 17.35
N GLU A 159 -16.42 -12.42 17.40
CA GLU A 159 -15.31 -12.84 18.26
C GLU A 159 -13.97 -12.20 17.90
N HIS A 160 -13.82 -11.79 16.63
CA HIS A 160 -12.59 -11.19 16.09
C HIS A 160 -12.62 -9.66 16.12
N LEU A 161 -13.76 -9.03 16.40
CA LEU A 161 -13.84 -7.56 16.46
C LEU A 161 -12.92 -7.01 17.56
N ARG A 162 -12.11 -6.02 17.18
CA ARG A 162 -11.19 -5.29 18.07
C ARG A 162 -11.31 -3.79 17.78
N PRO A 163 -12.44 -3.16 18.14
CA PRO A 163 -12.75 -1.76 17.82
C PRO A 163 -12.08 -0.79 18.81
N VAL A 164 -10.89 -1.13 19.26
CA VAL A 164 -10.10 -0.35 20.23
C VAL A 164 -8.68 -0.24 19.76
N GLU A 165 -8.00 0.82 20.17
CA GLU A 165 -6.57 0.92 19.96
C GLU A 165 -5.86 -0.21 20.70
N THR A 166 -4.99 -0.92 20.01
CA THR A 166 -4.20 -2.02 20.58
C THR A 166 -2.74 -1.86 20.15
N ARG A 167 -1.85 -1.78 21.11
CA ARG A 167 -0.42 -1.81 20.86
C ARG A 167 0.01 -3.26 20.64
N LEU A 168 0.38 -3.60 19.41
CA LEU A 168 0.76 -4.96 19.01
C LEU A 168 2.25 -5.23 19.27
N ALA A 169 3.09 -4.20 19.13
CA ALA A 169 4.51 -4.20 19.43
C ALA A 169 4.93 -2.78 19.90
N PRO A 170 6.13 -2.58 20.44
CA PRO A 170 6.57 -1.25 20.92
C PRO A 170 6.36 -0.11 19.93
N ARG A 171 6.46 -0.42 18.61
CA ARG A 171 6.32 0.53 17.51
C ARG A 171 5.21 0.16 16.51
N LEU A 172 4.23 -0.65 16.91
CA LEU A 172 3.12 -1.07 16.04
C LEU A 172 1.79 -0.94 16.77
N ILE A 173 0.87 -0.19 16.17
CA ILE A 173 -0.48 0.06 16.70
C ILE A 173 -1.54 -0.43 15.71
N TRP A 174 -2.48 -1.20 16.19
CA TRP A 174 -3.78 -1.42 15.58
C TRP A 174 -4.74 -0.32 16.04
N ALA A 175 -5.21 0.51 15.13
CA ALA A 175 -6.16 1.59 15.41
C ALA A 175 -7.60 1.15 15.11
N GLY A 176 -8.07 0.09 15.77
CA GLY A 176 -9.38 -0.51 15.53
C GLY A 176 -10.56 0.40 15.81
N GLN A 177 -10.37 1.46 16.60
CA GLN A 177 -11.36 2.51 16.87
C GLN A 177 -11.54 3.50 15.72
N ALA A 178 -10.67 3.45 14.71
CA ALA A 178 -10.72 4.38 13.59
C ALA A 178 -11.97 4.13 12.73
N ASN A 179 -13.02 4.91 12.96
CA ASN A 179 -14.21 4.89 12.13
C ASN A 179 -14.05 5.84 10.94
N ILE A 180 -13.42 5.37 9.89
CA ILE A 180 -13.21 6.11 8.65
C ILE A 180 -14.43 5.92 7.74
N LEU A 181 -14.93 7.00 7.12
CA LEU A 181 -16.08 6.91 6.22
C LEU A 181 -15.80 5.91 5.08
N PRO A 182 -16.73 4.99 4.79
CA PRO A 182 -16.56 3.98 3.74
C PRO A 182 -16.17 4.56 2.36
N THR A 183 -16.58 5.79 2.08
CA THR A 183 -16.29 6.50 0.82
C THR A 183 -15.06 7.40 0.89
N SER A 184 -14.23 7.29 1.92
CA SER A 184 -13.00 8.08 2.03
C SER A 184 -12.02 7.69 0.93
N SER A 185 -11.63 8.63 0.08
CA SER A 185 -10.58 8.41 -0.93
C SER A 185 -9.17 8.45 -0.33
N ARG A 186 -9.02 9.02 0.89
CA ARG A 186 -7.76 9.14 1.63
C ARG A 186 -7.92 8.62 3.06
N PRO A 187 -7.98 7.29 3.26
CA PRO A 187 -8.27 6.73 4.58
C PRO A 187 -7.17 7.03 5.62
N LEU A 188 -5.94 7.32 5.18
CA LEU A 188 -4.80 7.59 6.05
C LEU A 188 -4.69 9.06 6.48
N ALA A 189 -5.49 9.98 5.89
CA ALA A 189 -5.39 11.41 6.17
C ALA A 189 -5.64 11.71 7.66
N GLY A 190 -4.71 12.44 8.28
CA GLY A 190 -4.73 12.77 9.72
C GLY A 190 -4.16 11.70 10.64
N TRP A 191 -3.89 10.49 10.13
CA TRP A 191 -3.32 9.39 10.92
C TRP A 191 -1.79 9.34 10.91
N GLN A 192 -1.14 10.14 10.06
CA GLN A 192 0.32 10.20 9.95
C GLN A 192 1.00 10.61 11.26
N SER A 193 0.38 11.50 12.04
CA SER A 193 0.90 11.95 13.34
C SER A 193 0.48 11.04 14.51
N HIS A 194 -0.51 10.17 14.32
CA HIS A 194 -1.02 9.31 15.38
C HIS A 194 0.04 8.31 15.88
N GLY A 195 0.01 7.99 17.18
CA GLY A 195 0.92 7.01 17.78
C GLY A 195 2.39 7.41 17.86
N GLY A 196 2.72 8.70 17.66
CA GLY A 196 4.10 9.19 17.72
C GLY A 196 5.00 8.52 16.67
N GLY A 197 6.01 7.75 17.12
CA GLY A 197 6.94 7.01 16.26
C GLY A 197 6.45 5.64 15.81
N SER A 198 5.25 5.21 16.21
CA SER A 198 4.73 3.87 15.90
C SER A 198 4.10 3.81 14.51
N TRP A 199 4.21 2.67 13.87
CA TRP A 199 3.38 2.32 12.72
C TRP A 199 1.93 2.21 13.12
N VAL A 200 1.03 2.57 12.20
CA VAL A 200 -0.41 2.54 12.46
C VAL A 200 -1.11 1.74 11.37
N VAL A 201 -1.85 0.70 11.78
CA VAL A 201 -2.71 -0.10 10.89
C VAL A 201 -4.16 0.28 11.13
N LEU A 202 -4.89 0.62 10.08
CA LEU A 202 -6.22 1.20 10.08
C LEU A 202 -7.23 0.29 9.38
N PRO A 203 -8.44 0.07 9.95
CA PRO A 203 -9.50 -0.64 9.25
C PRO A 203 -10.12 0.21 8.14
N HIS A 204 -10.01 -0.21 6.88
CA HIS A 204 -10.69 0.43 5.75
C HIS A 204 -10.68 -0.46 4.51
N ALA A 205 -11.72 -0.35 3.67
CA ALA A 205 -11.86 -1.16 2.45
C ALA A 205 -10.84 -0.83 1.34
N LYS A 206 -10.40 0.43 1.25
CA LYS A 206 -9.32 0.82 0.33
C LYS A 206 -7.98 0.51 0.99
N ILE A 207 -7.12 -0.27 0.32
CA ILE A 207 -5.73 -0.42 0.71
C ILE A 207 -4.96 0.83 0.29
N ALA A 208 -4.28 1.44 1.24
CA ALA A 208 -3.38 2.57 1.06
C ALA A 208 -2.20 2.43 2.03
N LEU A 209 -1.05 2.94 1.64
CA LEU A 209 0.16 2.96 2.45
C LEU A 209 0.89 4.29 2.25
N GLU A 210 1.32 4.89 3.35
CA GLU A 210 2.06 6.14 3.34
C GLU A 210 3.22 6.09 4.34
N SER A 211 4.42 6.34 3.84
CA SER A 211 5.61 6.52 4.67
C SER A 211 5.64 7.92 5.25
N VAL A 212 5.96 8.04 6.54
CA VAL A 212 5.94 9.29 7.30
C VAL A 212 7.36 9.74 7.59
N SER A 213 7.67 10.99 7.27
CA SER A 213 9.00 11.56 7.50
C SER A 213 9.37 11.55 8.98
N ARG A 214 10.62 11.15 9.27
CA ARG A 214 11.19 11.04 10.61
C ARG A 214 12.50 11.80 10.71
N MET A 215 12.79 12.32 11.88
CA MET A 215 14.08 12.98 12.17
C MET A 215 15.23 11.95 12.06
N PRO A 216 16.46 12.42 11.79
CA PRO A 216 17.65 11.56 11.80
C PRO A 216 17.76 10.73 13.08
N GLY A 217 18.14 9.46 12.94
CA GLY A 217 18.26 8.51 14.05
C GLY A 217 16.93 7.87 14.52
N GLN A 218 15.80 8.32 13.99
CA GLN A 218 14.51 7.70 14.28
C GLN A 218 14.18 6.63 13.22
N PRO A 219 13.61 5.47 13.64
CA PRO A 219 13.24 4.41 12.71
C PRO A 219 12.10 4.83 11.79
N PRO A 220 11.97 4.23 10.60
CA PRO A 220 10.88 4.47 9.67
C PRO A 220 9.51 4.30 10.31
N LYS A 221 8.55 5.09 9.88
CA LYS A 221 7.15 5.03 10.29
C LYS A 221 6.25 4.94 9.07
N VAL A 222 5.21 4.10 9.16
CA VAL A 222 4.23 3.90 8.10
C VAL A 222 2.82 3.93 8.68
N ALA A 223 1.90 4.52 7.94
CA ALA A 223 0.46 4.35 8.11
C ALA A 223 -0.07 3.47 6.98
N VAL A 224 -0.92 2.50 7.29
CA VAL A 224 -1.43 1.53 6.31
C VAL A 224 -2.86 1.13 6.62
N SER A 225 -3.69 0.93 5.59
CA SER A 225 -5.05 0.40 5.72
C SER A 225 -5.16 -1.03 5.21
N THR A 226 -6.11 -1.78 5.76
CA THR A 226 -6.12 -3.25 5.71
C THR A 226 -6.73 -3.87 4.44
N GLY A 227 -7.70 -3.23 3.80
CA GLY A 227 -8.69 -3.95 2.98
C GLY A 227 -9.85 -4.47 3.85
N VAL A 228 -10.76 -5.22 3.27
CA VAL A 228 -12.05 -5.57 3.88
C VAL A 228 -12.44 -7.03 3.61
N CYS A 229 -13.25 -7.62 4.51
CA CYS A 229 -13.81 -8.97 4.31
C CYS A 229 -15.31 -8.99 3.94
N THR A 230 -15.97 -7.83 3.91
CA THR A 230 -17.39 -7.71 3.53
C THR A 230 -17.57 -7.29 2.08
N LEU A 231 -18.71 -7.61 1.49
CA LEU A 231 -19.08 -7.21 0.13
C LEU A 231 -19.19 -5.68 -0.02
N PRO A 232 -19.12 -5.12 -1.24
CA PRO A 232 -19.33 -3.69 -1.45
C PRO A 232 -20.76 -3.29 -1.06
N ASN A 233 -20.88 -2.24 -0.23
CA ASN A 233 -22.17 -1.72 0.21
C ASN A 233 -22.15 -0.20 0.32
N TYR A 234 -21.95 0.46 -0.81
CA TYR A 234 -21.80 1.91 -0.88
C TYR A 234 -23.09 2.61 -1.29
N VAL A 235 -23.31 3.81 -0.74
CA VAL A 235 -24.42 4.68 -1.17
C VAL A 235 -24.19 5.07 -2.64
N LYS A 236 -25.17 4.81 -3.50
CA LYS A 236 -25.13 5.10 -4.95
C LYS A 236 -25.06 6.60 -5.25
N ARG A 237 -23.89 7.18 -5.14
CA ARG A 237 -23.50 8.55 -5.50
C ARG A 237 -22.08 8.52 -6.06
N ASN A 238 -21.61 9.61 -6.66
CA ASN A 238 -20.25 9.68 -7.22
C ASN A 238 -19.15 9.21 -6.24
N ALA A 239 -19.25 9.58 -4.96
CA ALA A 239 -18.31 9.11 -3.95
C ALA A 239 -18.40 7.60 -3.69
N GLY A 240 -19.62 7.04 -3.74
CA GLY A 240 -19.85 5.60 -3.57
C GLY A 240 -19.32 4.78 -4.75
N MET A 241 -19.53 5.24 -5.99
CA MET A 241 -18.98 4.58 -7.17
C MET A 241 -17.44 4.55 -7.15
N LYS A 242 -16.80 5.66 -6.73
CA LYS A 242 -15.34 5.69 -6.55
C LYS A 242 -14.88 4.74 -5.45
N ALA A 243 -15.63 4.65 -4.35
CA ALA A 243 -15.31 3.75 -3.25
C ALA A 243 -15.45 2.28 -3.67
N GLU A 244 -16.46 1.96 -4.47
CA GLU A 244 -16.66 0.63 -5.04
C GLU A 244 -15.49 0.21 -5.94
N TRP A 245 -14.98 1.13 -6.76
CA TRP A 245 -13.77 0.92 -7.56
C TRP A 245 -12.52 0.60 -6.72
N HIS A 246 -12.42 1.19 -5.52
CA HIS A 246 -11.29 0.97 -4.61
C HIS A 246 -11.54 -0.11 -3.55
N HIS A 247 -12.71 -0.75 -3.58
CA HIS A 247 -13.04 -1.83 -2.66
C HIS A 247 -12.12 -3.02 -2.90
N THR A 248 -11.38 -3.40 -1.85
CA THR A 248 -10.38 -4.45 -1.98
C THR A 248 -10.60 -5.49 -0.88
N PHE A 249 -10.96 -6.71 -1.27
CA PHE A 249 -10.88 -7.82 -0.35
C PHE A 249 -9.43 -8.03 0.03
N GLY A 250 -9.13 -8.00 1.32
CA GLY A 250 -7.75 -8.06 1.76
C GLY A 250 -7.58 -7.90 3.26
N PHE A 251 -6.32 -7.96 3.66
CA PHE A 251 -5.90 -7.84 5.05
C PHE A 251 -4.47 -7.28 5.13
N ALA A 252 -4.08 -6.81 6.30
CA ALA A 252 -2.69 -6.62 6.67
C ALA A 252 -2.25 -7.77 7.58
N ILE A 253 -1.05 -8.28 7.38
CA ILE A 253 -0.43 -9.26 8.27
C ILE A 253 0.76 -8.61 8.98
N ALA A 254 0.83 -8.80 10.28
CA ALA A 254 1.97 -8.41 11.11
C ALA A 254 2.63 -9.66 11.70
N GLU A 255 3.87 -9.86 11.38
CA GLU A 255 4.74 -10.89 11.98
C GLU A 255 5.61 -10.19 13.02
N ILE A 256 5.49 -10.58 14.28
CA ILE A 256 6.10 -9.91 15.43
C ILE A 256 6.99 -10.90 16.15
N GLU A 257 8.27 -10.57 16.31
CA GLU A 257 9.24 -11.37 17.05
C GLU A 257 9.20 -11.05 18.56
N ALA A 258 9.80 -11.92 19.36
CA ALA A 258 9.80 -11.82 20.82
C ALA A 258 10.50 -10.54 21.33
N ASP A 259 11.42 -9.96 20.57
CA ASP A 259 12.10 -8.71 20.90
C ASP A 259 11.35 -7.45 20.46
N GLY A 260 10.15 -7.63 19.87
CA GLY A 260 9.29 -6.55 19.42
C GLY A 260 9.58 -6.01 18.02
N GLU A 261 10.54 -6.58 17.27
CA GLU A 261 10.68 -6.31 15.85
C GLU A 261 9.50 -6.92 15.08
N PHE A 262 9.15 -6.28 13.95
CA PHE A 262 7.98 -6.70 13.20
C PHE A 262 8.11 -6.40 11.71
N TRP A 263 7.36 -7.15 10.93
CA TRP A 263 7.13 -6.94 9.50
C TRP A 263 5.63 -6.85 9.23
N VAL A 264 5.22 -5.79 8.54
CA VAL A 264 3.82 -5.58 8.15
C VAL A 264 3.76 -5.49 6.64
N ARG A 265 2.81 -6.21 6.05
CA ARG A 265 2.47 -6.12 4.63
C ARG A 265 0.98 -6.27 4.41
N THR A 266 0.48 -5.74 3.31
CA THR A 266 -0.93 -5.90 2.91
C THR A 266 -1.05 -7.00 1.87
N VAL A 267 -2.10 -7.79 1.96
CA VAL A 267 -2.43 -8.86 1.03
C VAL A 267 -3.80 -8.58 0.44
N SER A 268 -3.86 -8.46 -0.89
CA SER A 268 -5.10 -8.29 -1.64
C SER A 268 -5.55 -9.61 -2.23
N ALA A 269 -6.83 -9.92 -2.13
CA ALA A 269 -7.43 -11.10 -2.73
C ALA A 269 -7.93 -10.81 -4.16
N GLU A 270 -8.06 -11.87 -4.93
CA GLU A 270 -8.78 -11.91 -6.20
C GLU A 270 -10.30 -11.82 -5.96
N GLU A 271 -11.08 -11.59 -7.00
CA GLU A 271 -12.55 -11.59 -6.90
C GLU A 271 -13.11 -12.93 -6.46
N SER A 272 -12.43 -14.02 -6.76
CA SER A 272 -12.72 -15.37 -6.28
C SER A 272 -12.55 -15.54 -4.77
N GLY A 273 -11.89 -14.61 -4.10
CA GLY A 273 -11.49 -14.71 -2.71
C GLY A 273 -10.16 -15.45 -2.48
N ALA A 274 -9.53 -15.95 -3.53
CA ALA A 274 -8.17 -16.49 -3.46
C ALA A 274 -7.15 -15.38 -3.28
N PHE A 275 -6.02 -15.67 -2.63
CA PHE A 275 -4.92 -14.72 -2.49
C PHE A 275 -3.58 -15.44 -2.38
N GLN A 276 -2.51 -14.67 -2.60
CA GLN A 276 -1.15 -15.12 -2.36
C GLN A 276 -0.44 -14.13 -1.44
N ASP A 277 0.17 -14.64 -0.38
CA ASP A 277 1.05 -13.91 0.53
C ASP A 277 2.47 -14.44 0.35
N LEU A 278 3.30 -13.67 -0.35
CA LEU A 278 4.65 -14.07 -0.74
C LEU A 278 4.64 -15.41 -1.50
N ASP A 279 5.24 -16.43 -0.92
CA ASP A 279 5.32 -17.80 -1.45
C ASP A 279 4.16 -18.73 -1.01
N ILE A 280 3.12 -18.18 -0.36
CA ILE A 280 1.96 -18.95 0.15
C ILE A 280 0.69 -18.53 -0.57
N ARG A 281 0.09 -19.44 -1.33
CA ARG A 281 -1.22 -19.24 -1.99
C ARG A 281 -2.33 -19.91 -1.20
N VAL A 282 -3.48 -19.23 -1.12
CA VAL A 282 -4.69 -19.77 -0.48
C VAL A 282 -5.86 -19.64 -1.44
N ALA A 283 -6.48 -20.77 -1.75
CA ALA A 283 -7.66 -20.87 -2.60
C ALA A 283 -8.54 -22.05 -2.14
N ASP A 284 -9.84 -21.88 -2.16
CA ASP A 284 -10.83 -22.91 -1.81
C ASP A 284 -10.55 -23.56 -0.43
N GLY A 285 -10.11 -22.76 0.53
CA GLY A 285 -9.76 -23.20 1.87
C GLY A 285 -8.44 -23.99 1.98
N LYS A 286 -7.72 -24.17 0.87
CA LYS A 286 -6.45 -24.90 0.80
C LYS A 286 -5.28 -23.93 0.80
N VAL A 287 -4.27 -24.21 1.61
CA VAL A 287 -2.99 -23.47 1.67
C VAL A 287 -1.93 -24.24 0.90
N THR A 288 -1.20 -23.57 0.03
CA THR A 288 -0.09 -24.11 -0.78
C THR A 288 1.13 -23.24 -0.58
N GLU A 289 2.24 -23.82 -0.18
CA GLU A 289 3.55 -23.16 0.01
C GLU A 289 4.44 -23.34 -1.23
N GLY A 290 5.52 -22.55 -1.32
CA GLY A 290 6.51 -22.62 -2.39
C GLY A 290 5.97 -22.10 -3.73
N CYS A 291 5.04 -21.16 -3.71
CA CYS A 291 4.50 -20.54 -4.92
C CYS A 291 5.44 -19.42 -5.40
N HIS A 292 5.74 -19.45 -6.69
CA HIS A 292 6.52 -18.39 -7.34
C HIS A 292 5.77 -17.07 -7.39
N VAL A 293 6.50 -15.96 -7.56
CA VAL A 293 5.93 -14.64 -7.83
C VAL A 293 6.20 -14.22 -9.28
N GLU A 294 5.40 -13.31 -9.82
CA GLU A 294 5.61 -12.81 -11.18
C GLU A 294 6.84 -11.90 -11.25
N ALA A 295 6.96 -10.97 -10.28
CA ALA A 295 8.06 -10.03 -10.30
C ALA A 295 8.42 -9.50 -8.92
N ILE A 296 9.67 -9.07 -8.78
CA ILE A 296 10.12 -8.19 -7.70
C ILE A 296 10.60 -6.88 -8.33
N THR A 297 9.96 -5.76 -7.96
CA THR A 297 10.46 -4.41 -8.23
C THR A 297 11.26 -3.98 -7.01
N TRP A 298 12.58 -3.98 -7.16
CA TRP A 298 13.48 -3.62 -6.08
C TRP A 298 13.41 -2.12 -5.78
N GLY A 299 13.53 -1.77 -4.52
CA GLY A 299 13.82 -0.39 -4.12
C GLY A 299 15.13 0.09 -4.75
N ASP A 300 15.28 1.41 -4.87
CA ASP A 300 16.42 2.02 -5.56
C ASP A 300 17.76 1.51 -5.01
N ILE A 301 18.67 1.15 -5.93
CA ILE A 301 19.84 0.32 -5.61
C ILE A 301 21.01 1.18 -5.13
N HIS A 302 21.46 2.13 -5.98
CA HIS A 302 22.65 2.96 -5.73
C HIS A 302 23.83 2.12 -5.26
N VAL A 303 24.43 1.33 -6.13
CA VAL A 303 25.44 0.31 -5.80
C VAL A 303 26.57 0.84 -4.93
N GLU A 304 26.97 2.10 -5.10
CA GLU A 304 28.04 2.76 -4.33
C GLU A 304 27.67 2.96 -2.85
N SER A 305 26.36 2.94 -2.54
CA SER A 305 25.83 3.07 -1.18
C SER A 305 24.87 1.94 -0.82
N LEU A 306 24.95 0.80 -1.52
CA LEU A 306 24.11 -0.38 -1.26
C LEU A 306 24.27 -0.85 0.18
N ASP A 307 23.17 -0.99 0.89
CA ASP A 307 23.19 -1.49 2.26
C ASP A 307 23.53 -2.99 2.29
N ALA A 308 24.51 -3.36 3.08
CA ALA A 308 25.03 -4.72 3.13
C ALA A 308 23.99 -5.76 3.61
N ASP A 309 23.12 -5.39 4.55
CA ASP A 309 22.03 -6.26 4.99
C ASP A 309 20.99 -6.42 3.88
N MET A 310 20.68 -5.36 3.14
CA MET A 310 19.75 -5.41 2.01
C MET A 310 20.32 -6.27 0.86
N ALA A 311 21.61 -6.14 0.55
CA ALA A 311 22.29 -6.98 -0.43
C ALA A 311 22.22 -8.47 -0.06
N ARG A 312 22.50 -8.77 1.20
CA ARG A 312 22.43 -10.13 1.75
C ARG A 312 21.01 -10.70 1.72
N LEU A 313 20.02 -9.93 2.19
CA LEU A 313 18.63 -10.38 2.30
C LEU A 313 17.93 -10.53 0.95
N SER A 314 18.23 -9.64 0.01
CA SER A 314 17.57 -9.62 -1.30
C SER A 314 18.19 -10.63 -2.28
N TRP A 315 19.52 -10.74 -2.33
CA TRP A 315 20.23 -11.52 -3.35
C TRP A 315 21.29 -12.48 -2.81
N ALA A 316 21.47 -12.61 -1.50
CA ALA A 316 22.56 -13.36 -0.87
C ALA A 316 23.95 -12.87 -1.32
N ILE A 317 24.14 -11.56 -1.46
CA ILE A 317 25.41 -10.93 -1.81
C ILE A 317 26.10 -10.48 -0.53
N GLY A 318 27.36 -10.88 -0.35
CA GLY A 318 28.21 -10.45 0.76
C GLY A 318 28.83 -9.07 0.55
N PRO A 319 29.48 -8.50 1.59
CA PRO A 319 30.12 -7.18 1.51
C PRO A 319 31.23 -7.09 0.45
N ASP A 320 31.83 -8.23 0.10
CA ASP A 320 32.86 -8.37 -0.94
C ASP A 320 32.28 -8.63 -2.34
N GLY A 321 30.95 -8.59 -2.49
CA GLY A 321 30.24 -8.93 -3.71
C GLY A 321 30.12 -10.44 -3.99
N ALA A 322 30.67 -11.30 -3.13
CA ALA A 322 30.58 -12.73 -3.29
C ALA A 322 29.19 -13.27 -2.94
N LYS A 323 28.78 -14.34 -3.64
CA LYS A 323 27.52 -15.04 -3.34
C LYS A 323 27.63 -15.80 -2.03
N LEU A 324 26.75 -15.49 -1.08
CA LEU A 324 26.65 -16.16 0.21
C LEU A 324 25.85 -17.46 0.08
N ARG A 325 26.06 -18.37 1.03
CA ARG A 325 25.18 -19.53 1.21
C ARG A 325 23.93 -19.10 2.01
N GLY A 326 22.78 -19.50 1.57
CA GLY A 326 21.50 -19.22 2.22
C GLY A 326 20.41 -18.84 1.23
N SER A 327 19.18 -18.77 1.70
CA SER A 327 18.03 -18.38 0.89
C SER A 327 17.80 -16.87 1.03
N SER A 328 17.98 -16.14 -0.06
CA SER A 328 17.60 -14.73 -0.15
C SER A 328 16.16 -14.58 -0.64
N MET A 329 15.65 -13.35 -0.64
CA MET A 329 14.30 -13.08 -1.10
C MET A 329 14.09 -13.52 -2.56
N VAL A 330 15.05 -13.27 -3.44
CA VAL A 330 14.98 -13.70 -4.85
C VAL A 330 15.03 -15.23 -4.97
N ASP A 331 15.79 -15.92 -4.11
CA ASP A 331 15.90 -17.39 -4.15
C ASP A 331 14.66 -18.10 -3.58
N VAL A 332 13.92 -17.45 -2.66
CA VAL A 332 12.70 -18.01 -2.04
C VAL A 332 11.47 -17.74 -2.90
N LEU A 333 11.37 -16.54 -3.47
CA LEU A 333 10.20 -16.11 -4.22
C LEU A 333 10.26 -16.50 -5.70
N GLU A 334 11.44 -16.84 -6.21
CA GLU A 334 11.70 -17.29 -7.59
C GLU A 334 10.92 -16.48 -8.63
N PRO A 335 11.14 -15.13 -8.71
CA PRO A 335 10.40 -14.27 -9.61
C PRO A 335 10.74 -14.56 -11.07
N ARG A 336 9.77 -14.39 -11.99
CA ARG A 336 10.01 -14.39 -13.42
C ARG A 336 10.77 -13.15 -13.87
N TYR A 337 10.52 -11.99 -13.23
CA TYR A 337 11.18 -10.72 -13.50
C TYR A 337 11.74 -10.10 -12.22
N GLN A 338 12.88 -9.43 -12.34
CA GLN A 338 13.37 -8.50 -11.32
C GLN A 338 13.68 -7.15 -11.97
N PHE A 339 13.11 -6.09 -11.42
CA PHE A 339 13.27 -4.72 -11.90
C PHE A 339 14.23 -3.95 -11.00
N PHE A 340 15.26 -3.35 -11.60
CA PHE A 340 16.27 -2.54 -10.93
C PHE A 340 16.08 -1.07 -11.28
N HIS A 341 15.97 -0.24 -10.25
CA HIS A 341 15.82 1.20 -10.34
C HIS A 341 17.06 1.88 -9.75
N ASP A 342 17.46 3.04 -10.30
CA ASP A 342 18.61 3.82 -9.82
C ASP A 342 19.84 2.95 -9.51
N LEU A 343 20.33 2.25 -10.53
CA LEU A 343 21.40 1.25 -10.36
C LEU A 343 22.69 1.87 -9.82
N ILE A 344 23.05 3.08 -10.29
CA ILE A 344 24.20 3.86 -9.82
C ILE A 344 23.73 5.16 -9.17
N ASN A 345 24.57 5.73 -8.30
CA ASN A 345 24.39 7.08 -7.79
C ASN A 345 25.01 8.13 -8.70
N PHE A 346 25.99 7.72 -9.50
CA PHE A 346 26.83 8.60 -10.31
C PHE A 346 27.55 9.66 -9.48
N SER A 347 28.14 9.23 -8.37
CA SER A 347 28.81 10.09 -7.40
C SER A 347 30.12 10.68 -7.90
N ALA A 348 30.86 9.93 -8.72
CA ALA A 348 32.17 10.32 -9.22
C ALA A 348 32.15 11.66 -9.98
N ARG A 349 31.09 11.91 -10.78
CA ARG A 349 30.98 13.12 -11.62
C ARG A 349 29.55 13.64 -11.70
N SER A 350 28.83 13.60 -10.60
CA SER A 350 27.49 14.17 -10.55
C SER A 350 27.52 15.68 -10.83
N HIS A 351 26.63 16.15 -11.70
CA HIS A 351 26.48 17.58 -12.01
C HIS A 351 26.10 18.43 -10.78
N HIS A 352 25.64 17.80 -9.69
CA HIS A 352 25.36 18.47 -8.43
C HIS A 352 26.61 18.78 -7.62
N THR A 353 27.69 18.02 -7.80
CA THR A 353 28.88 18.08 -6.94
C THR A 353 30.18 18.29 -7.71
N ILE A 354 30.18 18.22 -9.03
CA ILE A 354 31.38 18.32 -9.88
C ILE A 354 32.11 19.67 -9.72
N HIS A 355 31.42 20.73 -9.29
CA HIS A 355 31.98 22.05 -9.04
C HIS A 355 32.25 22.33 -7.54
N ASP A 356 32.02 21.36 -6.66
CA ASP A 356 32.37 21.44 -5.25
C ASP A 356 33.80 20.92 -5.03
N PRO A 357 34.79 21.82 -4.81
CA PRO A 357 36.19 21.42 -4.72
C PRO A 357 36.48 20.55 -3.49
N VAL A 358 35.70 20.69 -2.41
CA VAL A 358 35.86 19.86 -1.21
C VAL A 358 35.36 18.45 -1.50
N TYR A 359 34.17 18.32 -2.08
CA TYR A 359 33.62 17.03 -2.49
C TYR A 359 34.54 16.28 -3.45
N MET A 360 35.06 16.98 -4.47
CA MET A 360 36.00 16.40 -5.45
C MET A 360 37.30 15.93 -4.80
N THR A 361 37.83 16.69 -3.83
CA THR A 361 39.04 16.29 -3.06
C THR A 361 38.78 15.03 -2.22
N GLU A 362 37.66 14.97 -1.54
CA GLU A 362 37.26 13.81 -0.73
C GLU A 362 37.05 12.56 -1.59
N THR A 363 36.33 12.67 -2.71
CA THR A 363 36.08 11.57 -3.66
C THR A 363 37.37 11.03 -4.24
N HIS A 364 38.31 11.92 -4.60
CA HIS A 364 39.63 11.53 -5.07
C HIS A 364 40.45 10.82 -3.98
N ALA A 365 40.48 11.37 -2.77
CA ALA A 365 41.21 10.78 -1.66
C ALA A 365 40.66 9.37 -1.29
N GLN A 366 39.37 9.13 -1.48
CA GLN A 366 38.69 7.85 -1.27
C GLN A 366 38.80 6.91 -2.48
N LYS A 367 39.41 7.32 -3.58
CA LYS A 367 39.50 6.58 -4.86
C LYS A 367 38.12 6.24 -5.43
N GLN A 368 37.18 7.15 -5.32
CA GLN A 368 35.78 7.05 -5.80
C GLN A 368 35.50 8.05 -6.92
N ASP A 369 36.54 8.52 -7.60
CA ASP A 369 36.48 9.58 -8.60
C ASP A 369 36.48 9.05 -10.06
N ARG A 370 36.42 7.72 -10.25
CA ARG A 370 36.42 7.09 -11.58
C ARG A 370 35.04 6.56 -11.95
N VAL A 371 34.46 7.12 -13.01
CA VAL A 371 33.16 6.73 -13.55
C VAL A 371 33.15 5.28 -14.03
N ALA A 372 34.27 4.82 -14.62
CA ALA A 372 34.41 3.43 -15.07
C ALA A 372 34.30 2.42 -13.90
N ASP A 373 34.79 2.79 -12.72
CA ASP A 373 34.74 1.93 -11.53
C ASP A 373 33.31 1.82 -10.97
N GLU A 374 32.53 2.91 -11.01
CA GLU A 374 31.08 2.89 -10.65
C GLU A 374 30.30 1.94 -11.59
N LEU A 375 30.56 2.02 -12.91
CA LEU A 375 29.91 1.12 -13.86
C LEU A 375 30.36 -0.32 -13.73
N ALA A 376 31.64 -0.56 -13.42
CA ALA A 376 32.14 -1.89 -13.15
C ALA A 376 31.51 -2.51 -11.87
N ALA A 377 31.32 -1.71 -10.82
CA ALA A 377 30.61 -2.14 -9.62
C ALA A 377 29.14 -2.47 -9.91
N ALA A 378 28.46 -1.66 -10.71
CA ALA A 378 27.08 -1.90 -11.15
C ALA A 378 26.97 -3.19 -12.01
N ALA A 379 27.89 -3.42 -12.92
CA ALA A 379 27.95 -4.65 -13.72
C ALA A 379 28.21 -5.89 -12.85
N GLY A 380 29.11 -5.78 -11.88
CA GLY A 380 29.38 -6.82 -10.88
C GLY A 380 28.14 -7.16 -10.07
N PHE A 381 27.41 -6.16 -9.59
CA PHE A 381 26.14 -6.33 -8.87
C PHE A 381 25.08 -7.02 -9.74
N LEU A 382 24.87 -6.59 -10.99
CA LEU A 382 23.90 -7.22 -11.89
C LEU A 382 24.24 -8.70 -12.13
N ASN A 383 25.50 -9.04 -12.31
CA ASN A 383 25.93 -10.42 -12.48
C ASN A 383 25.72 -11.25 -11.21
N ALA A 384 26.00 -10.70 -10.02
CA ALA A 384 25.80 -11.38 -8.74
C ALA A 384 24.32 -11.57 -8.38
N SER A 385 23.47 -10.61 -8.74
CA SER A 385 22.02 -10.65 -8.51
C SER A 385 21.26 -11.52 -9.51
N TRP A 386 21.85 -11.85 -10.65
CA TRP A 386 21.22 -12.65 -11.70
C TRP A 386 20.84 -14.06 -11.23
N ARG A 387 19.69 -14.56 -11.68
CA ARG A 387 19.21 -15.93 -11.47
C ARG A 387 18.73 -16.55 -12.80
N ALA A 388 18.99 -17.83 -12.97
CA ALA A 388 18.47 -18.56 -14.14
C ALA A 388 16.94 -18.61 -14.08
N GLY A 389 16.29 -18.35 -15.20
CA GLY A 389 14.81 -18.31 -15.28
C GLY A 389 14.19 -17.01 -14.77
N CYS A 390 15.00 -16.03 -14.36
CA CYS A 390 14.54 -14.71 -13.93
C CYS A 390 15.17 -13.62 -14.82
N ASP A 391 14.34 -12.88 -15.54
CA ASP A 391 14.80 -11.79 -16.37
C ASP A 391 15.16 -10.57 -15.52
N SER A 392 16.40 -10.10 -15.63
CA SER A 392 16.87 -8.86 -15.01
C SER A 392 16.56 -7.67 -15.90
N VAL A 393 15.72 -6.75 -15.42
CA VAL A 393 15.28 -5.56 -16.15
C VAL A 393 15.84 -4.31 -15.47
N VAL A 394 16.67 -3.54 -16.16
CA VAL A 394 17.19 -2.25 -15.70
C VAL A 394 16.33 -1.15 -16.28
N VAL A 395 15.64 -0.41 -15.43
CA VAL A 395 14.78 0.71 -15.85
C VAL A 395 15.60 2.00 -15.82
N ASP A 396 15.57 2.75 -16.94
CA ASP A 396 16.29 4.02 -17.03
C ASP A 396 15.77 5.03 -16.00
N SER A 397 16.70 5.76 -15.38
CA SER A 397 16.42 6.63 -14.24
C SER A 397 17.13 7.98 -14.38
N ASN A 398 16.76 8.94 -13.52
CA ASN A 398 17.44 10.23 -13.48
C ASN A 398 18.95 10.11 -13.19
N HIS A 399 19.36 9.14 -12.33
CA HIS A 399 20.77 8.92 -12.04
C HIS A 399 21.52 8.32 -13.24
N ASN A 400 20.94 7.38 -13.95
CA ASN A 400 21.52 6.87 -15.21
C ASN A 400 21.64 7.99 -16.26
N GLN A 401 20.69 8.93 -16.28
CA GLN A 401 20.73 10.10 -17.16
C GLN A 401 21.80 11.13 -16.78
N HIS A 402 22.26 11.15 -15.50
CA HIS A 402 23.41 11.97 -15.11
C HIS A 402 24.67 11.54 -15.86
N PHE A 403 24.88 10.25 -16.07
CA PHE A 403 25.95 9.73 -16.91
C PHE A 403 25.85 10.27 -18.35
N CYS A 404 24.69 10.19 -18.98
CA CYS A 404 24.49 10.73 -20.31
C CYS A 404 24.69 12.26 -20.39
N ARG A 405 24.31 12.98 -19.32
CA ARG A 405 24.51 14.42 -19.22
C ARG A 405 26.00 14.76 -19.12
N TRP A 406 26.76 14.03 -18.31
CA TRP A 406 28.20 14.19 -18.20
C TRP A 406 28.92 13.93 -19.54
N LEU A 407 28.53 12.91 -20.29
CA LEU A 407 29.09 12.63 -21.62
C LEU A 407 28.85 13.77 -22.64
N ARG A 408 27.74 14.50 -22.50
CA ARG A 408 27.42 15.67 -23.34
C ARG A 408 28.13 16.94 -22.92
N SER A 409 28.68 16.98 -21.69
CA SER A 409 29.48 18.11 -21.22
C SER A 409 30.93 18.00 -21.72
N SER A 410 31.64 19.13 -21.74
CA SER A 410 33.07 19.13 -22.05
C SER A 410 33.96 18.77 -20.86
N GLU A 411 33.42 18.65 -19.69
CA GLU A 411 34.13 18.46 -18.42
C GLU A 411 34.91 17.15 -18.37
N GLY A 412 34.31 16.07 -18.85
CA GLY A 412 34.98 14.75 -18.88
C GLY A 412 36.17 14.70 -19.84
N ARG A 413 36.21 15.59 -20.87
CA ARG A 413 37.24 15.57 -21.93
C ARG A 413 38.65 15.77 -21.39
N THR A 414 38.82 16.56 -20.37
CA THR A 414 40.11 16.92 -19.77
C THR A 414 40.27 16.45 -18.31
N ASP A 415 39.35 15.62 -17.84
CA ASP A 415 39.38 15.04 -16.50
C ASP A 415 40.48 13.98 -16.40
N PRO A 416 41.55 14.19 -15.62
CA PRO A 416 42.68 13.23 -15.59
C PRO A 416 42.28 11.80 -15.18
N ALA A 417 41.19 11.65 -14.42
CA ALA A 417 40.73 10.34 -13.94
C ALA A 417 39.80 9.64 -14.95
N ASN A 418 39.16 10.37 -15.86
CA ASN A 418 38.05 9.85 -16.65
C ASN A 418 38.09 10.19 -18.15
N ALA A 419 39.09 10.97 -18.63
CA ALA A 419 39.12 11.43 -20.03
C ALA A 419 39.18 10.29 -21.04
N ASP A 420 39.95 9.25 -20.77
CA ASP A 420 40.05 8.08 -21.64
C ASP A 420 38.69 7.37 -21.76
N PHE A 421 38.02 7.13 -20.68
CA PHE A 421 36.68 6.51 -20.63
C PHE A 421 35.62 7.43 -21.30
N TRP A 422 35.66 8.73 -21.02
CA TRP A 422 34.76 9.72 -21.65
C TRP A 422 34.92 9.70 -23.18
N HIS A 423 36.13 9.70 -23.70
CA HIS A 423 36.41 9.62 -25.13
C HIS A 423 35.93 8.31 -25.74
N GLN A 424 36.16 7.19 -25.08
CA GLN A 424 35.74 5.88 -25.57
C GLN A 424 34.22 5.80 -25.73
N VAL A 425 33.46 6.17 -24.70
CA VAL A 425 31.99 6.11 -24.74
C VAL A 425 31.44 7.10 -25.78
N ASN A 426 31.96 8.34 -25.82
CA ASN A 426 31.53 9.32 -26.81
C ASN A 426 31.82 8.89 -28.25
N ALA A 427 32.99 8.30 -28.52
CA ALA A 427 33.31 7.78 -29.84
C ALA A 427 32.26 6.74 -30.30
N ARG A 428 31.88 5.83 -29.40
CA ARG A 428 30.86 4.83 -29.71
C ARG A 428 29.47 5.46 -29.89
N TRP A 429 29.11 6.42 -29.07
CA TRP A 429 27.83 7.14 -29.21
C TRP A 429 27.74 7.91 -30.53
N HIS A 430 28.80 8.61 -30.91
CA HIS A 430 28.86 9.29 -32.20
C HIS A 430 28.79 8.31 -33.41
N GLN A 431 29.37 7.11 -33.27
CA GLN A 431 29.25 6.07 -34.31
C GLN A 431 27.79 5.60 -34.45
N ALA A 432 27.10 5.33 -33.33
CA ALA A 432 25.70 4.96 -33.32
C ALA A 432 24.82 6.05 -33.95
N ALA A 433 25.03 7.30 -33.55
CA ALA A 433 24.28 8.43 -34.08
C ALA A 433 24.49 8.60 -35.61
N ARG A 434 25.71 8.42 -36.10
CA ARG A 434 25.99 8.45 -37.57
C ARG A 434 25.36 7.27 -38.32
N ALA A 435 25.21 6.13 -37.67
CA ALA A 435 24.52 4.96 -38.20
C ALA A 435 22.99 5.09 -38.18
N GLY A 436 22.45 6.17 -37.60
CA GLY A 436 21.01 6.36 -37.42
C GLY A 436 20.40 5.53 -36.29
N ASP A 437 21.23 4.95 -35.42
CA ASP A 437 20.77 4.20 -34.24
C ASP A 437 20.31 5.18 -33.14
N ILE A 438 19.05 5.59 -33.22
CA ILE A 438 18.41 6.49 -32.24
C ILE A 438 18.09 5.80 -30.92
N GLU A 439 18.16 4.47 -30.88
CA GLU A 439 17.84 3.67 -29.70
C GLU A 439 19.08 3.36 -28.84
N PHE A 440 20.26 3.71 -29.32
CA PHE A 440 21.51 3.48 -28.62
C PHE A 440 21.51 4.15 -27.24
N SER A 441 21.71 3.35 -26.19
CA SER A 441 21.91 3.83 -24.82
C SER A 441 23.39 3.76 -24.45
N PRO A 442 24.07 4.91 -24.25
CA PRO A 442 25.45 4.91 -23.75
C PRO A 442 25.60 4.20 -22.40
N PHE A 443 24.60 4.32 -21.52
CA PHE A 443 24.61 3.69 -20.21
C PHE A 443 24.53 2.16 -20.33
N ALA A 444 23.57 1.64 -21.08
CA ALA A 444 23.43 0.20 -21.29
C ALA A 444 24.68 -0.41 -21.99
N TRP A 445 25.22 0.31 -22.97
CA TRP A 445 26.46 -0.09 -23.64
C TRP A 445 27.65 -0.14 -22.66
N ALA A 446 27.82 0.89 -21.84
CA ALA A 446 28.92 0.95 -20.88
C ALA A 446 28.82 -0.14 -19.80
N LEU A 447 27.60 -0.48 -19.35
CA LEU A 447 27.38 -1.62 -18.47
C LEU A 447 27.77 -2.96 -19.12
N ALA A 448 27.43 -3.13 -20.40
CA ALA A 448 27.79 -4.33 -21.15
C ALA A 448 29.32 -4.44 -21.34
N GLU A 449 30.00 -3.34 -21.68
CA GLU A 449 31.48 -3.29 -21.75
C GLU A 449 32.14 -3.59 -20.40
N ALA A 450 31.50 -3.17 -19.30
CA ALA A 450 31.93 -3.49 -17.93
C ALA A 450 31.64 -4.95 -17.52
N GLY A 451 31.04 -5.77 -18.41
CA GLY A 451 30.83 -7.20 -18.23
C GLY A 451 29.42 -7.61 -17.80
N ALA A 452 28.46 -6.70 -17.70
CA ALA A 452 27.06 -7.07 -17.49
C ALA A 452 26.44 -7.45 -18.84
N ASN A 453 26.04 -8.73 -19.01
CA ASN A 453 25.54 -9.22 -20.30
C ASN A 453 24.21 -9.98 -20.20
N LYS A 454 23.56 -9.97 -19.04
CA LYS A 454 22.32 -10.70 -18.76
C LYS A 454 21.27 -9.76 -18.17
N PHE A 455 20.94 -8.69 -18.91
CA PHE A 455 19.89 -7.75 -18.53
C PHE A 455 19.18 -7.19 -19.75
N VAL A 456 17.95 -6.77 -19.55
CA VAL A 456 17.16 -5.98 -20.48
C VAL A 456 17.19 -4.53 -20.01
N PHE A 457 17.48 -3.59 -20.90
CA PHE A 457 17.43 -2.16 -20.56
C PHE A 457 16.15 -1.55 -21.12
N VAL A 458 15.36 -0.92 -20.24
CA VAL A 458 14.14 -0.20 -20.58
C VAL A 458 14.45 1.29 -20.55
N ARG A 459 14.40 1.96 -21.71
CA ARG A 459 14.72 3.38 -21.85
C ARG A 459 13.63 4.25 -21.22
N ALA A 460 13.98 5.48 -20.88
CA ALA A 460 13.00 6.46 -20.42
C ALA A 460 11.89 6.68 -21.46
N GLY A 461 10.66 6.45 -21.07
CA GLY A 461 9.48 6.57 -21.93
C GLY A 461 9.05 5.28 -22.65
N ASP A 462 9.84 4.22 -22.60
CA ASP A 462 9.42 2.91 -23.06
C ASP A 462 8.52 2.23 -21.99
N SER A 463 7.57 1.43 -22.47
CA SER A 463 6.67 0.65 -21.60
C SER A 463 7.20 -0.77 -21.42
N PHE A 464 7.10 -1.29 -20.21
CA PHE A 464 7.33 -2.70 -19.90
C PHE A 464 6.21 -3.20 -19.00
N THR A 465 5.29 -3.95 -19.55
CA THR A 465 4.14 -4.49 -18.83
C THR A 465 4.34 -5.95 -18.46
N ILE A 466 3.89 -6.33 -17.28
CA ILE A 466 3.86 -7.71 -16.77
C ILE A 466 2.43 -8.12 -16.43
N CYS A 467 2.21 -9.41 -16.23
CA CYS A 467 0.92 -10.07 -16.07
C CYS A 467 0.03 -10.00 -17.33
N ASP A 468 -1.12 -10.66 -17.31
CA ASP A 468 -2.08 -10.68 -18.42
C ASP A 468 -2.78 -9.32 -18.58
N ASP A 469 -3.34 -9.04 -19.76
CA ASP A 469 -3.98 -7.76 -20.11
C ASP A 469 -4.94 -7.23 -19.05
N ALA A 470 -5.79 -8.07 -18.49
CA ALA A 470 -6.75 -7.67 -17.45
C ALA A 470 -6.08 -7.28 -16.11
N ALA A 471 -4.87 -7.79 -15.87
CA ALA A 471 -4.06 -7.56 -14.67
C ALA A 471 -2.80 -6.75 -14.95
N ALA A 472 -2.59 -6.28 -16.20
CA ALA A 472 -1.38 -5.62 -16.67
C ALA A 472 -0.89 -4.52 -15.72
N ILE A 473 0.41 -4.56 -15.45
CA ILE A 473 1.10 -3.62 -14.57
C ILE A 473 2.26 -3.00 -15.33
N GLU A 474 2.29 -1.69 -15.43
CA GLU A 474 3.39 -0.93 -16.00
C GLU A 474 4.57 -0.90 -15.03
N CYS A 475 5.73 -1.39 -15.45
CA CYS A 475 6.97 -1.47 -14.68
C CYS A 475 8.15 -0.74 -15.37
N GLY A 476 7.96 -0.16 -16.55
CA GLY A 476 8.99 0.60 -17.29
C GLY A 476 9.23 2.02 -16.78
N LEU A 477 8.53 2.44 -15.72
CA LEU A 477 8.63 3.79 -15.18
C LEU A 477 9.48 3.80 -13.89
N HIS A 478 10.60 4.54 -13.91
CA HIS A 478 11.35 4.75 -12.65
C HIS A 478 10.56 5.60 -11.64
N GLY A 479 9.89 6.66 -12.09
CA GLY A 479 9.10 7.52 -11.21
C GLY A 479 9.58 8.97 -11.11
N HIS A 480 10.76 9.31 -11.61
CA HIS A 480 11.29 10.68 -11.61
C HIS A 480 10.50 11.63 -12.53
N ALA A 481 9.93 11.11 -13.60
CA ALA A 481 9.10 11.84 -14.54
C ALA A 481 7.65 11.33 -14.50
N GLY A 482 6.72 12.24 -14.27
CA GLY A 482 5.28 12.03 -14.36
C GLY A 482 4.70 12.56 -15.67
N PRO A 483 3.35 12.65 -15.78
CA PRO A 483 2.69 13.16 -16.98
C PRO A 483 3.25 14.50 -17.44
N ASN A 484 3.51 14.62 -18.73
CA ASN A 484 4.08 15.82 -19.39
C ASN A 484 5.44 16.28 -18.81
N GLY A 485 6.26 15.33 -18.29
CA GLY A 485 7.57 15.64 -17.71
C GLY A 485 7.54 16.31 -16.33
N SER A 486 6.39 16.37 -15.69
CA SER A 486 6.30 16.85 -14.31
C SER A 486 7.01 15.88 -13.34
N ARG A 487 7.34 16.34 -12.13
CA ARG A 487 7.89 15.44 -11.11
C ARG A 487 6.90 14.32 -10.80
N GLY A 488 7.36 13.09 -10.80
CA GLY A 488 6.56 11.91 -10.47
C GLY A 488 6.15 11.87 -9.00
N SER A 489 4.95 11.35 -8.77
CA SER A 489 4.43 10.98 -7.45
C SER A 489 3.48 9.81 -7.64
N ALA A 490 3.22 9.01 -6.61
CA ALA A 490 2.30 7.87 -6.72
C ALA A 490 0.98 8.26 -7.39
N ARG A 491 0.39 9.39 -7.00
CA ARG A 491 -0.86 9.90 -7.58
C ARG A 491 -0.73 10.33 -9.04
N SER A 492 0.38 10.96 -9.43
CA SER A 492 0.58 11.38 -10.83
C SER A 492 0.83 10.19 -11.73
N LEU A 493 1.59 9.19 -11.26
CA LEU A 493 1.88 7.96 -11.98
C LEU A 493 0.63 7.07 -12.15
N ALA A 494 -0.26 7.01 -11.17
CA ALA A 494 -1.55 6.32 -11.27
C ALA A 494 -2.48 6.85 -12.38
N ARG A 495 -2.16 8.00 -13.00
CA ARG A 495 -2.87 8.54 -14.16
C ARG A 495 -2.31 8.08 -15.49
N ILE A 496 -1.10 7.51 -15.51
CA ILE A 496 -0.44 7.02 -16.72
C ILE A 496 -1.00 5.64 -17.09
N ALA A 497 -1.12 4.77 -16.10
CA ALA A 497 -1.72 3.46 -16.29
C ALA A 497 -2.54 3.07 -15.04
N PRO A 498 -3.53 2.18 -15.18
CA PRO A 498 -4.36 1.72 -14.05
C PRO A 498 -3.55 1.07 -12.93
N ARG A 499 -2.42 0.45 -13.27
CA ARG A 499 -1.51 -0.18 -12.32
C ARG A 499 -0.07 0.13 -12.71
N VAL A 500 0.71 0.63 -11.75
CA VAL A 500 2.11 1.04 -11.94
C VAL A 500 2.94 0.54 -10.76
N ASN A 501 4.12 -0.01 -11.04
CA ASN A 501 5.20 -0.19 -10.08
C ASN A 501 6.31 0.80 -10.43
N ALA A 502 6.85 1.52 -9.44
CA ALA A 502 7.92 2.49 -9.65
C ALA A 502 8.82 2.62 -8.40
N GLY A 503 9.96 3.30 -8.55
CA GLY A 503 10.92 3.64 -7.49
C GLY A 503 11.02 5.14 -7.23
N HIS A 504 12.24 5.70 -7.27
CA HIS A 504 12.62 7.10 -7.23
C HIS A 504 12.50 7.81 -5.88
N THR A 505 11.39 7.66 -5.18
CA THR A 505 11.16 8.49 -3.98
C THR A 505 11.81 7.92 -2.74
N HIS A 506 12.25 6.68 -2.76
CA HIS A 506 12.75 5.89 -1.62
C HIS A 506 11.74 5.78 -0.47
N SER A 507 10.53 6.29 -0.67
CA SER A 507 9.45 6.35 0.31
C SER A 507 8.32 5.44 -0.13
N PRO A 508 8.25 4.21 0.42
CA PRO A 508 7.21 3.25 0.06
C PRO A 508 5.82 3.85 0.17
N ALA A 509 5.00 3.64 -0.87
CA ALA A 509 3.64 4.17 -0.92
C ALA A 509 2.71 3.28 -1.74
N ILE A 510 1.44 3.25 -1.35
CA ILE A 510 0.32 2.72 -2.15
C ILE A 510 -0.72 3.82 -2.24
N ASP A 511 -0.90 4.38 -3.41
CA ASP A 511 -1.98 5.34 -3.70
C ASP A 511 -2.66 4.96 -5.01
N GLU A 512 -3.93 4.60 -4.91
CA GLU A 512 -4.73 4.09 -6.03
C GLU A 512 -4.08 2.85 -6.69
N GLY A 513 -3.82 2.88 -7.97
CA GLY A 513 -3.17 1.79 -8.69
C GLY A 513 -1.64 1.85 -8.69
N CYS A 514 -1.01 2.85 -8.06
CA CYS A 514 0.43 3.00 -8.04
C CYS A 514 1.05 2.47 -6.74
N TYR A 515 2.06 1.63 -6.89
CA TYR A 515 2.94 1.14 -5.84
C TYR A 515 4.33 1.74 -6.05
N ILE A 516 4.88 2.34 -5.01
CA ILE A 516 6.24 2.87 -5.01
C ILE A 516 7.10 2.02 -4.08
N ALA A 517 8.21 1.54 -4.58
CA ALA A 517 9.23 0.85 -3.79
C ALA A 517 10.00 1.83 -2.89
N GLY A 518 10.71 1.30 -1.92
CA GLY A 518 11.63 2.07 -1.08
C GLY A 518 13.02 2.15 -1.67
N ALA A 519 14.03 1.87 -0.85
CA ALA A 519 15.43 1.82 -1.24
C ALA A 519 16.11 0.54 -0.74
N ASN A 520 17.20 0.16 -1.40
CA ASN A 520 18.13 -0.88 -0.96
C ASN A 520 19.50 -0.29 -0.55
N CYS A 521 19.66 1.00 -0.73
CA CYS A 521 20.85 1.75 -0.32
C CYS A 521 20.75 2.29 1.12
N ASP A 522 21.82 2.90 1.60
CA ASP A 522 21.82 3.63 2.87
C ASP A 522 20.65 4.64 2.89
N LEU A 523 19.86 4.60 3.94
CA LEU A 523 18.73 5.50 4.13
C LEU A 523 19.15 6.92 4.57
N ARG A 524 20.43 7.14 4.85
CA ARG A 524 21.00 8.41 5.30
C ARG A 524 22.31 8.74 4.61
N PRO A 525 22.35 8.68 3.26
CA PRO A 525 23.55 9.08 2.57
C PRO A 525 23.85 10.57 2.84
N ARG A 526 25.09 10.97 2.64
CA ARG A 526 25.61 12.30 2.98
C ARG A 526 24.77 13.49 2.47
N PHE A 527 24.09 13.32 1.34
CA PHE A 527 23.27 14.37 0.73
C PHE A 527 21.85 14.48 1.32
N VAL A 528 21.41 13.51 2.15
CA VAL A 528 20.10 13.56 2.80
C VAL A 528 20.17 14.32 4.10
N ASN A 529 19.78 15.57 4.05
CA ASN A 529 19.69 16.46 5.21
C ASN A 529 18.24 16.59 5.68
N GLY A 530 18.01 16.53 7.00
CA GLY A 530 16.69 16.73 7.60
C GLY A 530 15.83 15.48 7.72
N PRO A 531 14.51 15.66 7.92
CA PRO A 531 13.55 14.55 8.04
C PRO A 531 13.43 13.75 6.75
N SER A 532 13.31 12.42 6.86
CA SER A 532 13.20 11.51 5.73
C SER A 532 12.12 10.46 5.97
N SER A 533 11.40 10.10 4.92
CA SER A 533 10.42 9.00 4.88
C SER A 533 10.97 7.75 4.18
N TRP A 534 12.25 7.72 3.91
CA TRP A 534 12.92 6.59 3.27
C TRP A 534 12.84 5.34 4.13
N ALA A 535 12.65 4.20 3.46
CA ALA A 535 12.63 2.89 4.10
C ALA A 535 13.10 1.80 3.14
N HIS A 536 13.68 0.74 3.68
CA HIS A 536 13.99 -0.45 2.90
C HIS A 536 12.71 -1.22 2.60
N ALA A 537 12.30 -1.24 1.33
CA ALA A 537 11.11 -1.96 0.90
C ALA A 537 11.12 -2.23 -0.61
N ASP A 538 10.59 -3.37 -1.00
CA ASP A 538 10.43 -3.81 -2.37
C ASP A 538 8.97 -4.09 -2.69
N ILE A 539 8.60 -4.10 -3.97
CA ILE A 539 7.27 -4.50 -4.41
C ILE A 539 7.35 -5.93 -4.93
N VAL A 540 6.56 -6.81 -4.36
CA VAL A 540 6.36 -8.17 -4.85
C VAL A 540 5.05 -8.24 -5.60
N THR A 541 5.08 -8.71 -6.84
CA THR A 541 3.92 -8.87 -7.73
C THR A 541 3.63 -10.36 -7.92
N MET A 542 2.39 -10.74 -7.67
CA MET A 542 1.90 -12.11 -7.85
C MET A 542 1.47 -12.36 -9.30
N PRO A 543 1.42 -13.60 -9.79
CA PRO A 543 0.92 -13.92 -11.13
C PRO A 543 -0.49 -13.40 -11.42
N SER A 544 -1.32 -13.25 -10.38
CA SER A 544 -2.66 -12.66 -10.47
C SER A 544 -2.69 -11.13 -10.63
N GLY A 545 -1.53 -10.47 -10.69
CA GLY A 545 -1.41 -9.01 -10.69
C GLY A 545 -1.67 -8.33 -9.35
N LYS A 546 -1.86 -9.11 -8.27
CA LYS A 546 -1.91 -8.56 -6.90
C LYS A 546 -0.49 -8.24 -6.44
N ARG A 547 -0.34 -7.23 -5.58
CA ARG A 547 0.95 -6.68 -5.19
C ARG A 547 1.06 -6.49 -3.70
N GLN A 548 2.29 -6.54 -3.20
CA GLN A 548 2.62 -6.31 -1.79
C GLN A 548 3.85 -5.40 -1.71
N ILE A 549 3.89 -4.48 -0.74
CA ILE A 549 5.13 -3.83 -0.32
C ILE A 549 5.70 -4.65 0.83
N VAL A 550 6.92 -5.11 0.67
CA VAL A 550 7.66 -5.93 1.62
C VAL A 550 8.77 -5.09 2.23
N PHE A 551 8.60 -4.73 3.50
CA PHE A 551 9.61 -3.99 4.25
C PHE A 551 10.71 -4.92 4.76
N LYS A 552 11.92 -4.38 4.82
CA LYS A 552 13.11 -5.09 5.29
C LYS A 552 13.78 -4.34 6.44
N ASN A 553 14.45 -5.07 7.29
CA ASN A 553 15.38 -4.57 8.29
C ASN A 553 16.58 -5.52 8.41
N SER A 554 17.59 -5.20 9.22
CA SER A 554 18.80 -6.02 9.36
C SER A 554 18.55 -7.47 9.76
N LYS A 555 17.37 -7.80 10.33
CA LYS A 555 17.01 -9.16 10.77
C LYS A 555 16.32 -9.99 9.70
N GLY A 556 15.67 -9.35 8.72
CA GLY A 556 14.94 -10.07 7.69
C GLY A 556 13.96 -9.20 6.88
N TRP A 557 13.21 -9.90 6.03
CA TRP A 557 12.13 -9.37 5.21
C TRP A 557 10.76 -10.01 5.54
N ARG A 558 10.76 -10.99 6.42
CA ARG A 558 9.58 -11.63 7.03
C ARG A 558 9.95 -12.20 8.40
N GLY A 559 8.99 -12.46 9.28
CA GLY A 559 9.17 -13.17 10.53
C GLY A 559 9.64 -14.62 10.30
N ARG A 560 10.41 -15.17 11.22
CA ARG A 560 10.97 -16.53 11.15
C ARG A 560 9.92 -17.61 11.41
#